data_4b0e4eff82a39c7cf7591aa72f48aae3
#
_entry.id   4b0e4eff82a39c7cf7591aa72f48aae3
#
_cell.length_a   1.000
_cell.length_b   1.000
_cell.length_c   1.000
_cell.angle_alpha   90.00
_cell.angle_beta   90.00
_cell.angle_gamma   90.00
#
_symmetry.space_group_name_H-M   'P 1'
#
loop_
_entity.id
_entity.type
_entity.pdbx_description
1 polymer ?
#
loop_
_entity_poly.entity_id
_entity_poly.type
_entity_poly.pdbx_seq_one_letter_code
_entity_poly.pdbx_strand_id
1 'polypeptide(L)'
;MSDLKSNQNSFFTISRTAEIIGVQSHVLRFWEKKFSSINPKKSLSGRRFYSSNDIETLLKIKKLLYEDGFTIKGAVSIIDKNNQKNLENVNDVKIMKLNKSINLIQKGLNLIKKNIN
;
A
#
# COMPACT_ATOMS: atom_id res chain seq x y z
N MET A 1 -10.40 -3.53 18.86
CA MET A 1 -9.30 -4.10 19.59
C MET A 1 -8.04 -3.32 19.40
N SER A 2 -7.31 -3.26 20.44
CA SER A 2 -6.08 -2.49 20.47
C SER A 2 -4.85 -3.27 20.03
N ASP A 3 -5.04 -4.48 19.54
CA ASP A 3 -3.93 -5.37 19.25
C ASP A 3 -2.95 -4.76 18.26
N LEU A 4 -3.46 -4.14 17.20
CA LEU A 4 -2.60 -3.53 16.20
C LEU A 4 -1.86 -2.33 16.75
N LYS A 5 -2.48 -1.60 17.68
CA LYS A 5 -1.85 -0.42 18.27
C LYS A 5 -0.86 -0.79 19.33
N SER A 6 -1.20 -1.76 20.14
CA SER A 6 -0.39 -2.10 21.30
C SER A 6 0.80 -2.98 20.97
N ASN A 7 0.83 -3.54 19.77
CA ASN A 7 1.86 -4.51 19.45
C ASN A 7 2.36 -4.29 18.02
N GLN A 8 3.22 -3.30 17.87
CA GLN A 8 3.75 -2.94 16.57
C GLN A 8 4.63 -4.03 15.97
N ASN A 9 5.09 -4.96 16.80
CA ASN A 9 5.94 -6.06 16.34
C ASN A 9 5.14 -7.32 16.05
N SER A 10 3.84 -7.24 16.09
CA SER A 10 3.01 -8.40 15.79
C SER A 10 3.10 -8.77 14.33
N PHE A 11 3.00 -10.06 14.10
CA PHE A 11 2.97 -10.60 12.75
C PHE A 11 1.69 -11.39 12.54
N PHE A 12 1.20 -11.36 11.32
CA PHE A 12 -0.09 -11.96 10.98
C PHE A 12 0.15 -13.00 9.88
N THR A 13 -0.50 -14.14 10.01
CA THR A 13 -0.43 -15.16 8.95
C THR A 13 -1.08 -14.62 7.69
N ILE A 14 -0.79 -15.27 6.56
CA ILE A 14 -1.41 -14.85 5.31
C ILE A 14 -2.93 -14.97 5.38
N SER A 15 -3.45 -16.00 6.04
CA SER A 15 -4.89 -16.17 6.17
C SER A 15 -5.51 -15.01 6.94
N ARG A 16 -4.89 -14.65 8.06
CA ARG A 16 -5.41 -13.55 8.87
C ARG A 16 -5.28 -12.23 8.12
N THR A 17 -4.15 -12.02 7.45
CA THR A 17 -3.93 -10.81 6.67
C THR A 17 -4.98 -10.70 5.56
N ALA A 18 -5.25 -11.80 4.88
CA ALA A 18 -6.26 -11.81 3.83
C ALA A 18 -7.63 -11.41 4.37
N GLU A 19 -7.96 -11.88 5.57
CA GLU A 19 -9.21 -11.47 6.22
C GLU A 19 -9.24 -9.97 6.50
N ILE A 20 -8.14 -9.47 7.05
CA ILE A 20 -8.05 -8.05 7.41
C ILE A 20 -8.19 -7.18 6.18
N ILE A 21 -7.48 -7.53 5.11
CA ILE A 21 -7.49 -6.76 3.88
C ILE A 21 -8.78 -6.96 3.11
N GLY A 22 -9.37 -8.15 3.22
CA GLY A 22 -10.58 -8.45 2.50
C GLY A 22 -10.34 -8.94 1.08
N VAL A 23 -9.28 -9.72 0.90
CA VAL A 23 -8.97 -10.32 -0.40
C VAL A 23 -8.58 -11.78 -0.18
N GLN A 24 -8.47 -12.51 -1.25
CA GLN A 24 -8.03 -13.91 -1.18
C GLN A 24 -6.52 -13.99 -0.95
N SER A 25 -6.09 -15.06 -0.33
CA SER A 25 -4.67 -15.24 -0.03
C SER A 25 -3.80 -15.21 -1.29
N HIS A 26 -4.28 -15.78 -2.38
CA HIS A 26 -3.48 -15.80 -3.61
C HIS A 26 -3.29 -14.39 -4.18
N VAL A 27 -4.21 -13.48 -3.90
CA VAL A 27 -4.07 -12.09 -4.29
C VAL A 27 -2.90 -11.45 -3.54
N LEU A 28 -2.79 -11.74 -2.25
CA LEU A 28 -1.68 -11.21 -1.45
C LEU A 28 -0.35 -11.72 -1.98
N ARG A 29 -0.29 -13.01 -2.34
CA ARG A 29 0.94 -13.57 -2.90
C ARG A 29 1.29 -12.93 -4.23
N PHE A 30 0.29 -12.61 -5.03
CA PHE A 30 0.51 -11.92 -6.30
C PHE A 30 1.05 -10.51 -6.05
N TRP A 31 0.43 -9.78 -5.13
CA TRP A 31 0.89 -8.43 -4.81
C TRP A 31 2.30 -8.44 -4.24
N GLU A 32 2.63 -9.45 -3.44
CA GLU A 32 3.98 -9.57 -2.91
C GLU A 32 5.02 -9.62 -4.02
N LYS A 33 4.69 -10.25 -5.13
CA LYS A 33 5.59 -10.33 -6.27
C LYS A 33 5.70 -9.01 -7.01
N LYS A 34 4.66 -8.21 -6.98
CA LYS A 34 4.62 -6.97 -7.75
C LYS A 34 5.10 -5.76 -6.97
N PHE A 35 4.92 -5.76 -5.67
CA PHE A 35 5.24 -4.62 -4.81
C PHE A 35 6.41 -4.97 -3.91
N SER A 36 7.57 -4.38 -4.21
CA SER A 36 8.78 -4.69 -3.44
C SER A 36 8.72 -4.19 -2.01
N SER A 37 7.82 -3.26 -1.73
CA SER A 37 7.68 -2.73 -0.38
C SER A 37 6.94 -3.68 0.55
N ILE A 38 6.33 -4.72 0.03
CA ILE A 38 5.72 -5.77 0.86
C ILE A 38 6.74 -6.89 0.98
N ASN A 39 7.20 -7.12 2.20
CA ASN A 39 8.27 -8.09 2.42
C ASN A 39 7.96 -8.92 3.64
N PRO A 40 7.02 -9.87 3.52
CA PRO A 40 6.69 -10.71 4.67
C PRO A 40 7.85 -11.60 5.06
N LYS A 41 7.91 -11.91 6.32
CA LYS A 41 8.90 -12.85 6.83
C LYS A 41 8.39 -14.26 6.59
N LYS A 42 9.30 -15.15 6.28
CA LYS A 42 8.98 -16.55 6.08
C LYS A 42 9.63 -17.39 7.15
N SER A 43 8.86 -18.32 7.70
CA SER A 43 9.40 -19.28 8.64
C SER A 43 10.19 -20.34 7.88
N LEU A 44 10.84 -21.21 8.63
CA LEU A 44 11.60 -22.31 8.02
C LEU A 44 10.70 -23.22 7.18
N SER A 45 9.43 -23.31 7.57
CA SER A 45 8.47 -24.12 6.83
C SER A 45 7.89 -23.39 5.62
N GLY A 46 8.29 -22.15 5.39
CA GLY A 46 7.80 -21.38 4.26
C GLY A 46 6.52 -20.61 4.50
N ARG A 47 6.05 -20.56 5.74
CA ARG A 47 4.85 -19.81 6.07
C ARG A 47 5.17 -18.31 6.07
N ARG A 48 4.24 -17.53 5.54
CA ARG A 48 4.38 -16.08 5.47
C ARG A 48 3.78 -15.41 6.68
N PHE A 49 4.48 -14.40 7.18
CA PHE A 49 4.02 -13.57 8.29
C PHE A 49 4.18 -12.11 7.90
N TYR A 50 3.08 -11.38 7.96
CA TYR A 50 3.03 -9.98 7.56
C TYR A 50 3.05 -9.09 8.79
N SER A 51 3.84 -8.03 8.73
CA SER A 51 3.92 -7.06 9.81
C SER A 51 2.74 -6.08 9.73
N SER A 52 2.56 -5.29 10.80
CA SER A 52 1.58 -4.22 10.75
C SER A 52 1.86 -3.25 9.63
N ASN A 53 3.14 -2.99 9.36
CA ASN A 53 3.53 -2.10 8.28
C ASN A 53 3.15 -2.68 6.93
N ASP A 54 3.33 -3.98 6.77
CA ASP A 54 2.89 -4.66 5.55
C ASP A 54 1.38 -4.51 5.36
N ILE A 55 0.63 -4.64 6.44
CA ILE A 55 -0.82 -4.52 6.36
C ILE A 55 -1.23 -3.12 5.92
N GLU A 56 -0.57 -2.09 6.45
CA GLU A 56 -0.85 -0.73 6.01
C GLU A 56 -0.60 -0.56 4.52
N THR A 57 0.52 -1.10 4.05
CA THR A 57 0.84 -1.01 2.63
C THR A 57 -0.17 -1.77 1.78
N LEU A 58 -0.57 -2.94 2.24
CA LEU A 58 -1.58 -3.74 1.52
C LEU A 58 -2.91 -3.01 1.44
N LEU A 59 -3.28 -2.32 2.50
CA LEU A 59 -4.52 -1.54 2.48
C LEU A 59 -4.43 -0.40 1.46
N LYS A 60 -3.28 0.24 1.36
CA LYS A 60 -3.06 1.29 0.36
C LYS A 60 -3.15 0.71 -1.05
N ILE A 61 -2.56 -0.45 -1.24
CA ILE A 61 -2.61 -1.10 -2.54
C ILE A 61 -4.05 -1.41 -2.92
N LYS A 62 -4.80 -1.97 -1.99
CA LYS A 62 -6.19 -2.29 -2.26
C LYS A 62 -6.97 -1.05 -2.66
N LYS A 63 -6.75 0.04 -1.94
CA LYS A 63 -7.44 1.28 -2.26
C LYS A 63 -7.09 1.75 -3.65
N LEU A 64 -5.81 1.75 -4.00
CA LEU A 64 -5.38 2.20 -5.32
C LEU A 64 -6.01 1.36 -6.43
N LEU A 65 -6.04 0.06 -6.24
CA LEU A 65 -6.52 -0.84 -7.30
C LEU A 65 -8.04 -0.88 -7.39
N TYR A 66 -8.72 -0.99 -6.25
CA TYR A 66 -10.15 -1.25 -6.24
C TYR A 66 -11.00 0.01 -6.13
N GLU A 67 -10.48 1.04 -5.48
CA GLU A 67 -11.25 2.28 -5.33
C GLU A 67 -10.82 3.35 -6.32
N ASP A 68 -9.51 3.51 -6.48
CA ASP A 68 -8.98 4.57 -7.33
C ASP A 68 -8.76 4.14 -8.77
N GLY A 69 -8.87 2.85 -9.04
CA GLY A 69 -8.82 2.34 -10.41
C GLY A 69 -7.46 2.30 -11.06
N PHE A 70 -6.40 2.33 -10.27
CA PHE A 70 -5.05 2.22 -10.82
C PHE A 70 -4.77 0.82 -11.32
N THR A 71 -3.94 0.73 -12.35
CA THR A 71 -3.38 -0.56 -12.75
C THR A 71 -2.33 -1.00 -11.74
N ILE A 72 -1.95 -2.26 -11.81
CA ILE A 72 -0.86 -2.76 -10.95
C ILE A 72 0.39 -1.93 -11.18
N LYS A 73 0.73 -1.67 -12.44
CA LYS A 73 1.93 -0.90 -12.76
C LYS A 73 1.85 0.50 -12.19
N GLY A 74 0.71 1.14 -12.30
CA GLY A 74 0.51 2.48 -11.75
C GLY A 74 0.61 2.49 -10.24
N ALA A 75 0.00 1.52 -9.60
CA ALA A 75 0.05 1.40 -8.15
C ALA A 75 1.47 1.14 -7.66
N VAL A 76 2.21 0.29 -8.36
CA VAL A 76 3.60 0.03 -8.03
C VAL A 76 4.40 1.33 -8.05
N SER A 77 4.21 2.12 -9.11
CA SER A 77 4.93 3.39 -9.20
C SER A 77 4.63 4.30 -8.02
N ILE A 78 3.37 4.39 -7.64
CA ILE A 78 2.97 5.27 -6.53
C ILE A 78 3.56 4.78 -5.22
N ILE A 79 3.42 3.50 -4.93
CA ILE A 79 3.86 2.93 -3.66
C ILE A 79 5.39 2.99 -3.55
N ASP A 80 6.08 2.58 -4.61
CA ASP A 80 7.54 2.53 -4.56
C ASP A 80 8.15 3.92 -4.53
N LYS A 81 7.59 4.86 -5.27
CA LYS A 81 8.08 6.23 -5.21
C LYS A 81 7.90 6.84 -3.83
N ASN A 82 6.75 6.61 -3.22
CA ASN A 82 6.50 7.13 -1.88
C ASN A 82 7.51 6.57 -0.89
N ASN A 83 7.81 5.30 -0.99
CA ASN A 83 8.78 4.69 -0.08
C ASN A 83 10.18 5.22 -0.30
N GLN A 84 10.60 5.38 -1.55
CA GLN A 84 11.90 5.93 -1.84
C GLN A 84 12.04 7.35 -1.32
N LYS A 85 11.01 8.16 -1.52
CA LYS A 85 11.05 9.55 -1.09
C LYS A 85 11.12 9.67 0.42
N ASN A 86 10.49 8.75 1.13
CA ASN A 86 10.56 8.77 2.59
C ASN A 86 11.96 8.50 3.10
N LEU A 87 12.80 7.86 2.30
CA LEU A 87 14.18 7.57 2.69
C LEU A 87 15.16 8.68 2.31
N GLU A 88 14.73 9.60 1.45
CA GLU A 88 15.59 10.67 0.98
C GLU A 88 15.40 11.93 1.83
N ASN A 89 15.50 13.08 1.21
CA ASN A 89 15.37 14.34 1.93
C ASN A 89 13.92 14.59 2.29
N VAL A 90 13.65 14.58 3.59
CA VAL A 90 12.26 14.63 4.07
C VAL A 90 11.58 15.94 3.68
N ASN A 91 12.27 17.07 3.80
CA ASN A 91 11.63 18.38 3.61
C ASN A 91 11.34 18.67 2.15
N ASP A 92 12.37 18.60 1.32
CA ASP A 92 12.19 18.91 -0.09
C ASP A 92 11.27 17.94 -0.77
N VAL A 93 11.44 16.67 -0.43
CA VAL A 93 10.63 15.62 -1.00
C VAL A 93 9.17 15.78 -0.56
N LYS A 94 8.97 16.19 0.69
CA LYS A 94 7.62 16.39 1.18
C LYS A 94 6.89 17.45 0.38
N ILE A 95 7.55 18.54 0.07
CA ILE A 95 6.94 19.61 -0.72
C ILE A 95 6.64 19.11 -2.13
N MET A 96 7.60 18.47 -2.76
CA MET A 96 7.41 17.93 -4.10
C MET A 96 6.32 16.88 -4.13
N LYS A 97 6.30 16.04 -3.11
CA LYS A 97 5.29 14.99 -3.02
C LYS A 97 3.90 15.59 -2.87
N LEU A 98 3.77 16.62 -2.06
CA LEU A 98 2.50 17.30 -1.91
C LEU A 98 2.04 17.89 -3.24
N ASN A 99 2.94 18.55 -3.95
CA ASN A 99 2.59 19.14 -5.23
C ASN A 99 2.18 18.08 -6.23
N LYS A 100 2.93 16.99 -6.30
CA LYS A 100 2.59 15.90 -7.22
C LYS A 100 1.29 15.23 -6.82
N SER A 101 1.13 14.98 -5.54
CA SER A 101 -0.10 14.35 -5.05
C SER A 101 -1.30 15.23 -5.33
N ILE A 102 -1.13 16.52 -5.10
CA ILE A 102 -2.19 17.46 -5.39
C ILE A 102 -2.50 17.45 -6.88
N ASN A 103 -1.47 17.47 -7.70
CA ASN A 103 -1.69 17.45 -9.15
C ASN A 103 -2.39 16.19 -9.61
N LEU A 104 -1.95 15.05 -9.10
CA LEU A 104 -2.58 13.78 -9.47
C LEU A 104 -4.01 13.71 -8.97
N ILE A 105 -4.19 14.10 -7.73
CA ILE A 105 -5.53 14.10 -7.14
C ILE A 105 -6.40 15.11 -7.87
N GLN A 106 -5.87 16.29 -8.15
CA GLN A 106 -6.64 17.30 -8.84
C GLN A 106 -6.95 16.88 -10.26
N LYS A 107 -6.03 16.21 -10.94
CA LYS A 107 -6.34 15.68 -12.26
C LYS A 107 -7.47 14.67 -12.20
N GLY A 108 -7.36 13.74 -11.25
CA GLY A 108 -8.42 12.78 -11.07
C GLY A 108 -9.70 13.43 -10.62
N LEU A 109 -9.59 14.31 -9.64
CA LEU A 109 -10.76 15.01 -9.13
C LEU A 109 -11.32 15.96 -10.18
N ASN A 110 -10.46 16.65 -10.92
CA ASN A 110 -10.93 17.55 -11.95
C ASN A 110 -11.60 16.81 -13.09
N LEU A 111 -11.09 15.67 -13.43
CA LEU A 111 -11.78 14.85 -14.42
C LEU A 111 -13.15 14.45 -13.92
N ILE A 112 -13.21 14.09 -12.65
CA ILE A 112 -14.48 13.73 -12.02
C ILE A 112 -15.34 14.99 -11.82
N LYS A 113 -14.74 16.01 -11.23
CA LYS A 113 -15.48 17.22 -10.92
C LYS A 113 -15.89 17.99 -12.15
N LYS A 114 -15.06 18.03 -13.15
CA LYS A 114 -15.45 18.68 -14.41
C LYS A 114 -16.60 17.96 -15.05
N ASN A 115 -16.61 16.66 -14.92
CA ASN A 115 -17.73 15.88 -15.41
C ASN A 115 -18.97 16.08 -14.56
N ILE A 116 -18.75 16.36 -13.27
CA ILE A 116 -19.83 16.61 -12.34
C ILE A 116 -20.25 18.07 -12.39
N ASN A 117 -19.28 18.94 -12.43
CA ASN A 117 -19.52 20.37 -12.47
C ASN A 117 -19.74 20.81 -13.91
#